data_4bf8926f8752be0f161e776524c6acb8
#
_entry.id   4bf8926f8752be0f161e776524c6acb8
#
_cell.length_a   1.000
_cell.length_b   1.000
_cell.length_c   1.000
_cell.angle_alpha   90.00
_cell.angle_beta   90.00
_cell.angle_gamma   90.00
#
_symmetry.space_group_name_H-M   'P 1'
#
loop_
_entity.id
_entity.type
_entity.pdbx_description
1 polymer ?
#
loop_
_entity_poly.entity_id
_entity_poly.type
_entity_poly.pdbx_seq_one_letter_code
_entity_poly.pdbx_strand_id
1 'polypeptide(L)'
;MNQAIGQILEGKRYGNINFLPYLKTNSEVNDLLNSIDIDLSGLSGGEGWNLPSFNSTALGKWSVVLNATSHTDWATPANSILIEPSGKEDAEDGIFFKKGAPFNQGQIYTFDDDEAIAAMELAQSKSSPNIEGEKLRDEFSYSKTVDALLSEISNDDSKT
;
A
#
# COMPACT_ATOMS: atom_id res chain seq x y z
N MET A 1 15.15 -17.63 8.12
CA MET A 1 14.40 -16.49 8.70
C MET A 1 15.31 -15.27 8.62
N ASN A 2 14.85 -14.16 8.09
CA ASN A 2 15.64 -12.93 8.03
C ASN A 2 15.99 -12.50 9.48
N GLN A 3 17.22 -12.06 9.70
CA GLN A 3 17.73 -11.74 11.04
C GLN A 3 16.88 -10.65 11.74
N ALA A 4 16.41 -9.66 10.97
CA ALA A 4 15.52 -8.61 11.45
C ALA A 4 14.18 -9.15 11.98
N ILE A 5 13.54 -10.05 11.24
CA ILE A 5 12.28 -10.67 11.66
C ILE A 5 12.47 -11.51 12.92
N GLY A 6 13.61 -12.24 13.01
CA GLY A 6 13.96 -12.99 14.22
C GLY A 6 14.12 -12.12 15.45
N GLN A 7 14.63 -10.90 15.30
CA GLN A 7 14.73 -9.91 16.37
C GLN A 7 13.37 -9.36 16.80
N ILE A 8 12.52 -8.97 15.84
CA ILE A 8 11.16 -8.48 16.11
C ILE A 8 10.32 -9.54 16.83
N LEU A 9 10.42 -10.79 16.41
CA LEU A 9 9.71 -11.90 17.05
C LEU A 9 10.39 -12.43 18.34
N GLU A 10 11.49 -11.81 18.78
CA GLU A 10 12.27 -12.24 19.96
C GLU A 10 12.67 -13.73 19.91
N GLY A 11 12.90 -14.25 18.73
CA GLY A 11 13.19 -15.67 18.51
C GLY A 11 11.99 -16.61 18.67
N LYS A 12 10.81 -16.09 19.00
CA LYS A 12 9.58 -16.89 19.12
C LYS A 12 9.08 -17.34 17.74
N ARG A 13 8.41 -18.49 17.71
CA ARG A 13 7.71 -19.00 16.54
C ARG A 13 6.22 -18.96 16.80
N TYR A 14 5.49 -18.37 15.87
CA TYR A 14 4.03 -18.30 15.90
C TYR A 14 3.48 -19.22 14.80
N GLY A 15 2.56 -20.11 15.15
CA GLY A 15 1.99 -21.10 14.21
C GLY A 15 1.12 -20.48 13.12
N ASN A 16 0.69 -19.22 13.32
CA ASN A 16 -0.13 -18.44 12.39
C ASN A 16 0.68 -17.43 11.54
N ILE A 17 2.02 -17.42 11.67
CA ILE A 17 2.89 -16.57 10.84
C ILE A 17 3.66 -17.47 9.87
N ASN A 18 3.47 -17.21 8.57
CA ASN A 18 4.13 -17.92 7.48
C ASN A 18 4.98 -16.95 6.67
N PHE A 19 6.23 -17.32 6.43
CA PHE A 19 7.14 -16.59 5.57
C PHE A 19 7.19 -17.24 4.20
N LEU A 20 6.81 -16.50 3.19
CA LEU A 20 6.89 -16.96 1.81
C LEU A 20 8.29 -16.73 1.26
N PRO A 21 8.77 -17.60 0.35
CA PRO A 21 9.98 -17.33 -0.41
C PRO A 21 9.77 -16.13 -1.35
N TYR A 22 10.87 -15.60 -1.87
CA TYR A 22 10.81 -14.58 -2.91
C TYR A 22 10.04 -15.10 -4.14
N LEU A 23 9.00 -14.36 -4.53
CA LEU A 23 8.22 -14.63 -5.73
C LEU A 23 8.92 -14.02 -6.94
N LYS A 24 9.11 -14.82 -7.98
CA LYS A 24 9.97 -14.47 -9.13
C LYS A 24 9.21 -13.81 -10.26
N THR A 25 7.90 -14.01 -10.32
CA THR A 25 7.06 -13.56 -11.43
C THR A 25 5.83 -12.80 -10.96
N ASN A 26 5.31 -11.93 -11.81
CA ASN A 26 4.05 -11.22 -11.55
C ASN A 26 2.87 -12.19 -11.41
N SER A 27 2.91 -13.34 -12.06
CA SER A 27 1.88 -14.37 -11.90
C SER A 27 1.85 -14.94 -10.49
N GLU A 28 3.01 -15.28 -9.92
CA GLU A 28 3.11 -15.76 -8.54
C GLU A 28 2.63 -14.70 -7.53
N VAL A 29 2.96 -13.42 -7.77
CA VAL A 29 2.46 -12.30 -6.95
C VAL A 29 0.93 -12.18 -7.08
N ASN A 30 0.40 -12.26 -8.28
CA ASN A 30 -1.05 -12.22 -8.52
C ASN A 30 -1.77 -13.39 -7.84
N ASP A 31 -1.21 -14.59 -7.89
CA ASP A 31 -1.78 -15.77 -7.22
C ASP A 31 -1.79 -15.58 -5.70
N LEU A 32 -0.72 -15.02 -5.13
CA LEU A 32 -0.67 -14.66 -3.71
C LEU A 32 -1.77 -13.63 -3.37
N LEU A 33 -1.86 -12.51 -4.11
CA LEU A 33 -2.85 -11.47 -3.84
C LEU A 33 -4.28 -11.98 -4.00
N ASN A 34 -4.52 -12.92 -4.91
CA ASN A 34 -5.85 -13.56 -5.01
C ASN A 34 -6.15 -14.49 -3.84
N SER A 35 -5.15 -15.05 -3.18
CA SER A 35 -5.32 -16.00 -2.07
C SER A 35 -5.54 -15.35 -0.70
N ILE A 36 -5.26 -14.06 -0.55
CA ILE A 36 -5.48 -13.33 0.70
C ILE A 36 -6.92 -12.81 0.81
N ASP A 37 -7.36 -12.56 2.02
CA ASP A 37 -8.64 -11.90 2.31
C ASP A 37 -8.46 -10.42 2.59
N ILE A 38 -7.38 -10.07 3.29
CA ILE A 38 -7.07 -8.70 3.76
C ILE A 38 -5.62 -8.40 3.44
N ASP A 39 -5.35 -7.19 2.99
CA ASP A 39 -4.02 -6.65 2.78
C ASP A 39 -3.67 -5.60 3.85
N LEU A 40 -2.45 -5.69 4.37
CA LEU A 40 -1.91 -4.76 5.36
C LEU A 40 -0.67 -4.00 4.85
N SER A 41 -0.33 -4.14 3.58
CA SER A 41 0.85 -3.48 3.00
C SER A 41 0.67 -1.96 2.85
N GLY A 42 -0.56 -1.46 3.01
CA GLY A 42 -0.89 -0.04 2.99
C GLY A 42 -0.47 0.77 4.22
N LEU A 43 0.17 0.15 5.23
CA LEU A 43 0.59 0.82 6.47
C LEU A 43 1.94 1.56 6.35
N SER A 44 2.51 1.70 5.18
CA SER A 44 3.76 2.43 4.97
C SER A 44 3.54 3.95 4.88
N GLY A 45 4.35 4.71 5.59
CA GLY A 45 4.26 6.17 5.68
C GLY A 45 5.03 6.96 4.62
N GLY A 46 5.66 6.29 3.64
CA GLY A 46 6.55 6.93 2.65
C GLY A 46 6.43 6.37 1.24
N GLU A 47 5.23 6.06 0.78
CA GLU A 47 5.02 5.38 -0.49
C GLU A 47 4.90 6.32 -1.68
N GLY A 48 5.46 5.89 -2.83
CA GLY A 48 5.26 6.52 -4.14
C GLY A 48 3.96 6.08 -4.85
N TRP A 49 3.45 4.88 -4.59
CA TRP A 49 2.14 4.37 -5.03
C TRP A 49 1.62 3.23 -4.16
N ASN A 50 2.49 2.40 -3.61
CA ASN A 50 2.19 1.16 -2.91
C ASN A 50 1.45 0.15 -3.81
N LEU A 51 2.15 -0.36 -4.81
CA LEU A 51 1.60 -1.34 -5.75
C LEU A 51 0.99 -2.58 -5.08
N PRO A 52 1.55 -3.17 -4.00
CA PRO A 52 0.93 -4.31 -3.34
C PRO A 52 -0.48 -3.99 -2.84
N SER A 53 -0.66 -2.90 -2.10
CA SER A 53 -1.95 -2.51 -1.54
C SER A 53 -2.94 -2.08 -2.63
N PHE A 54 -2.49 -1.28 -3.60
CA PHE A 54 -3.30 -0.91 -4.75
C PHE A 54 -3.81 -2.14 -5.52
N ASN A 55 -2.92 -3.07 -5.86
CA ASN A 55 -3.28 -4.27 -6.60
C ASN A 55 -4.23 -5.19 -5.80
N SER A 56 -4.00 -5.34 -4.49
CA SER A 56 -4.90 -6.09 -3.62
C SER A 56 -6.32 -5.50 -3.63
N THR A 57 -6.41 -4.17 -3.47
CA THR A 57 -7.68 -3.44 -3.50
C THR A 57 -8.37 -3.61 -4.86
N ALA A 58 -7.62 -3.46 -5.96
CA ALA A 58 -8.13 -3.64 -7.31
C ALA A 58 -8.57 -5.09 -7.62
N LEU A 59 -8.06 -6.08 -6.90
CA LEU A 59 -8.50 -7.48 -6.94
C LEU A 59 -9.71 -7.76 -6.03
N GLY A 60 -10.33 -6.73 -5.47
CA GLY A 60 -11.52 -6.86 -4.62
C GLY A 60 -11.21 -7.26 -3.18
N LYS A 61 -9.96 -7.10 -2.72
CA LYS A 61 -9.59 -7.33 -1.32
C LYS A 61 -9.76 -6.04 -0.50
N TRP A 62 -9.99 -6.18 0.79
CA TRP A 62 -9.98 -5.05 1.69
C TRP A 62 -8.56 -4.76 2.16
N SER A 63 -8.08 -3.55 1.90
CA SER A 63 -6.77 -3.09 2.35
C SER A 63 -6.89 -2.10 3.50
N VAL A 64 -6.02 -2.26 4.50
CA VAL A 64 -5.83 -1.26 5.56
C VAL A 64 -4.74 -0.31 5.10
N VAL A 65 -5.07 0.97 4.99
CA VAL A 65 -4.24 1.95 4.28
C VAL A 65 -4.05 3.21 5.11
N LEU A 66 -2.82 3.63 5.28
CA LEU A 66 -2.49 4.92 5.89
C LEU A 66 -2.92 6.05 4.94
N ASN A 67 -3.79 6.96 5.40
CA ASN A 67 -4.33 8.08 4.62
C ASN A 67 -3.27 9.18 4.44
N ALA A 68 -2.20 8.85 3.73
CA ALA A 68 -1.07 9.74 3.50
C ALA A 68 -0.34 9.38 2.21
N THR A 69 0.49 10.30 1.73
CA THR A 69 1.33 10.13 0.53
C THR A 69 0.50 9.78 -0.71
N SER A 70 1.00 8.95 -1.59
CA SER A 70 0.30 8.51 -2.80
C SER A 70 -0.95 7.66 -2.56
N HIS A 71 -1.14 7.15 -1.36
CA HIS A 71 -2.37 6.42 -1.04
C HIS A 71 -3.62 7.28 -1.26
N THR A 72 -3.53 8.60 -1.01
CA THR A 72 -4.65 9.55 -1.17
C THR A 72 -5.11 9.70 -2.62
N ASP A 73 -4.33 9.22 -3.59
CA ASP A 73 -4.69 9.30 -5.01
C ASP A 73 -5.68 8.20 -5.43
N TRP A 74 -5.74 7.10 -4.68
CA TRP A 74 -6.58 5.97 -5.04
C TRP A 74 -7.40 5.37 -3.88
N ALA A 75 -6.92 5.48 -2.64
CA ALA A 75 -7.62 4.93 -1.48
C ALA A 75 -8.68 5.90 -0.96
N THR A 76 -9.88 5.39 -0.75
CA THR A 76 -11.03 6.12 -0.22
C THR A 76 -11.74 5.31 0.85
N PRO A 77 -12.57 5.91 1.71
CA PRO A 77 -13.38 5.15 2.67
C PRO A 77 -14.34 4.14 2.03
N ALA A 78 -14.62 4.28 0.73
CA ALA A 78 -15.48 3.34 0.01
C ALA A 78 -14.75 2.05 -0.40
N ASN A 79 -13.44 2.15 -0.71
CA ASN A 79 -12.64 1.04 -1.24
C ASN A 79 -11.54 0.55 -0.31
N SER A 80 -11.29 1.23 0.80
CA SER A 80 -10.21 0.89 1.74
C SER A 80 -10.63 1.20 3.18
N ILE A 81 -9.91 0.65 4.14
CA ILE A 81 -10.03 1.02 5.54
C ILE A 81 -8.88 1.98 5.83
N LEU A 82 -9.21 3.25 5.99
CA LEU A 82 -8.23 4.30 6.17
C LEU A 82 -7.86 4.48 7.63
N ILE A 83 -6.57 4.68 7.88
CA ILE A 83 -6.00 5.10 9.17
C ILE A 83 -5.43 6.50 8.97
N GLU A 84 -5.74 7.42 9.86
CA GLU A 84 -5.18 8.76 9.80
C GLU A 84 -3.75 8.78 10.35
N PRO A 85 -2.85 9.60 9.76
CA PRO A 85 -1.52 9.75 10.29
C PRO A 85 -1.50 10.31 11.71
N SER A 86 -0.77 9.69 12.62
CA SER A 86 -0.57 10.17 14.00
C SER A 86 0.54 11.23 14.11
N GLY A 87 1.43 11.30 13.11
CA GLY A 87 2.55 12.24 13.10
C GLY A 87 3.50 12.01 11.94
N LYS A 88 4.73 12.49 12.13
CA LYS A 88 5.86 12.28 11.20
C LYS A 88 7.13 12.03 11.98
N GLU A 89 8.01 11.23 11.41
CA GLU A 89 9.36 11.01 11.90
C GLU A 89 10.39 11.14 10.78
N ASP A 90 11.65 11.33 11.11
CA ASP A 90 12.72 11.38 10.11
C ASP A 90 12.85 10.01 9.42
N ALA A 91 12.95 10.03 8.10
CA ALA A 91 13.12 8.82 7.33
C ALA A 91 14.48 8.18 7.65
N GLU A 92 14.45 7.00 8.27
CA GLU A 92 15.64 6.24 8.63
C GLU A 92 15.39 4.74 8.46
N ASP A 93 16.02 4.11 7.48
CA ASP A 93 15.97 2.66 7.27
C ASP A 93 17.35 1.98 7.40
N GLY A 94 18.38 2.78 7.63
CA GLY A 94 19.77 2.31 7.76
C GLY A 94 20.42 1.87 6.44
N ILE A 95 19.68 1.90 5.33
CA ILE A 95 20.14 1.47 3.99
C ILE A 95 20.20 2.67 3.04
N PHE A 96 19.03 3.19 2.66
CA PHE A 96 18.89 4.33 1.75
C PHE A 96 18.81 5.66 2.51
N PHE A 97 18.11 5.67 3.63
CA PHE A 97 17.92 6.83 4.48
C PHE A 97 18.74 6.68 5.76
N LYS A 98 19.76 7.53 5.92
CA LYS A 98 20.63 7.51 7.09
C LYS A 98 20.50 8.84 7.81
N LYS A 99 20.24 8.79 9.10
CA LYS A 99 20.17 9.96 9.96
C LYS A 99 21.42 10.83 9.84
N GLY A 100 21.22 12.12 9.59
CA GLY A 100 22.33 13.06 9.44
C GLY A 100 23.08 13.00 8.10
N ALA A 101 22.67 12.17 7.16
CA ALA A 101 23.22 12.18 5.80
C ALA A 101 22.86 13.49 5.08
N PRO A 102 23.79 14.09 4.31
CA PRO A 102 23.60 15.43 3.70
C PRO A 102 22.36 15.54 2.80
N PHE A 103 21.89 14.44 2.24
CA PHE A 103 20.75 14.40 1.31
C PHE A 103 19.50 13.75 1.93
N ASN A 104 19.54 13.32 3.18
CA ASN A 104 18.39 12.77 3.88
C ASN A 104 17.70 13.87 4.67
N GLN A 105 16.73 14.52 4.05
CA GLN A 105 15.86 15.53 4.66
C GLN A 105 14.39 15.09 4.62
N GLY A 106 14.14 13.80 4.34
CA GLY A 106 12.82 13.22 4.23
C GLY A 106 12.22 12.87 5.59
N GLN A 107 10.90 12.92 5.63
CA GLN A 107 10.11 12.41 6.75
C GLN A 107 9.10 11.39 6.24
N ILE A 108 8.78 10.42 7.07
CA ILE A 108 7.70 9.46 6.84
C ILE A 108 6.57 9.73 7.82
N TYR A 109 5.35 9.43 7.40
CA TYR A 109 4.19 9.48 8.29
C TYR A 109 4.18 8.27 9.21
N THR A 110 3.77 8.49 10.44
CA THR A 110 3.53 7.45 11.44
C THR A 110 2.04 7.24 11.66
N PHE A 111 1.67 6.12 12.24
CA PHE A 111 0.29 5.80 12.63
C PHE A 111 0.29 5.30 14.08
N ASP A 112 -0.89 5.27 14.68
CA ASP A 112 -1.12 4.72 16.00
C ASP A 112 -1.37 3.21 15.90
N ASP A 113 -0.68 2.42 16.73
CA ASP A 113 -0.76 0.96 16.72
C ASP A 113 -2.17 0.45 17.10
N ASP A 114 -2.85 1.11 18.05
CA ASP A 114 -4.19 0.72 18.48
C ASP A 114 -5.22 1.02 17.37
N GLU A 115 -5.06 2.12 16.64
CA GLU A 115 -5.87 2.42 15.45
C GLU A 115 -5.63 1.40 14.34
N ALA A 116 -4.38 1.00 14.12
CA ALA A 116 -4.05 -0.03 13.14
C ALA A 116 -4.68 -1.38 13.49
N ILE A 117 -4.63 -1.78 14.75
CA ILE A 117 -5.26 -3.01 15.24
C ILE A 117 -6.78 -2.94 15.04
N ALA A 118 -7.41 -1.83 15.44
CA ALA A 118 -8.86 -1.65 15.26
C ALA A 118 -9.26 -1.68 13.77
N ALA A 119 -8.44 -1.13 12.88
CA ALA A 119 -8.66 -1.20 11.43
C ALA A 119 -8.53 -2.62 10.89
N MET A 120 -7.59 -3.42 11.39
CA MET A 120 -7.45 -4.84 11.04
C MET A 120 -8.68 -5.66 11.49
N GLU A 121 -9.20 -5.41 12.69
CA GLU A 121 -10.43 -6.04 13.21
C GLU A 121 -11.64 -5.63 12.36
N LEU A 122 -11.73 -4.35 11.98
CA LEU A 122 -12.76 -3.86 11.07
C LEU A 122 -12.68 -4.57 9.71
N ALA A 123 -11.47 -4.76 9.16
CA ALA A 123 -11.24 -5.46 7.90
C ALA A 123 -11.83 -6.88 7.91
N GLN A 124 -11.68 -7.62 9.02
CA GLN A 124 -12.24 -8.96 9.19
C GLN A 124 -13.78 -8.98 9.13
N SER A 125 -14.42 -7.88 9.49
CA SER A 125 -15.88 -7.75 9.44
C SER A 125 -16.42 -7.41 8.05
N LYS A 126 -15.55 -7.00 7.12
CA LYS A 126 -15.96 -6.61 5.77
C LYS A 126 -16.29 -7.83 4.92
N SER A 127 -17.34 -7.70 4.14
CA SER A 127 -17.68 -8.73 3.14
C SER A 127 -16.80 -8.62 1.91
N SER A 128 -16.40 -9.75 1.39
CA SER A 128 -15.73 -9.87 0.09
C SER A 128 -16.75 -10.25 -1.00
N PRO A 129 -16.60 -9.78 -2.26
CA PRO A 129 -15.53 -8.90 -2.75
C PRO A 129 -15.75 -7.42 -2.43
N ASN A 130 -14.66 -6.65 -2.44
CA ASN A 130 -14.65 -5.19 -2.35
C ASN A 130 -14.97 -4.59 -3.73
N ILE A 131 -16.24 -4.42 -4.03
CA ILE A 131 -16.71 -3.96 -5.36
C ILE A 131 -16.21 -2.56 -5.70
N GLU A 132 -16.10 -1.67 -4.72
CA GLU A 132 -15.56 -0.32 -4.95
C GLU A 132 -14.06 -0.38 -5.26
N GLY A 133 -13.33 -1.28 -4.62
CA GLY A 133 -11.93 -1.53 -4.94
C GLY A 133 -11.72 -2.06 -6.37
N GLU A 134 -12.60 -2.94 -6.84
CA GLU A 134 -12.51 -3.47 -8.20
C GLU A 134 -12.61 -2.41 -9.30
N LYS A 135 -13.24 -1.27 -9.04
CA LYS A 135 -13.33 -0.15 -9.99
C LYS A 135 -11.98 0.47 -10.32
N LEU A 136 -10.99 0.35 -9.43
CA LEU A 136 -9.63 0.84 -9.67
C LEU A 136 -8.99 0.23 -10.92
N ARG A 137 -9.34 -1.00 -11.28
CA ARG A 137 -8.85 -1.64 -12.52
C ARG A 137 -9.22 -0.87 -13.77
N ASP A 138 -10.44 -0.34 -13.79
CA ASP A 138 -10.94 0.43 -14.93
C ASP A 138 -10.44 1.86 -14.87
N GLU A 139 -10.39 2.44 -13.66
CA GLU A 139 -9.97 3.83 -13.45
C GLU A 139 -8.51 4.04 -13.82
N PHE A 140 -7.63 3.12 -13.42
CA PHE A 140 -6.19 3.17 -13.68
C PHE A 140 -5.76 2.22 -14.82
N SER A 141 -6.63 1.96 -15.78
CA SER A 141 -6.29 1.13 -16.94
C SER A 141 -5.32 1.84 -17.90
N TYR A 142 -4.52 1.07 -18.62
CA TYR A 142 -3.66 1.60 -19.68
C TYR A 142 -4.41 2.45 -20.70
N SER A 143 -5.62 2.05 -21.07
CA SER A 143 -6.44 2.80 -22.03
C SER A 143 -6.73 4.20 -21.49
N LYS A 144 -7.26 4.31 -20.28
CA LYS A 144 -7.55 5.63 -19.69
C LYS A 144 -6.31 6.49 -19.49
N THR A 145 -5.18 5.88 -19.12
CA THR A 145 -3.92 6.60 -18.97
C THR A 145 -3.47 7.17 -20.33
N VAL A 146 -3.54 6.37 -21.39
CA VAL A 146 -3.19 6.82 -22.75
C VAL A 146 -4.15 7.91 -23.23
N ASP A 147 -5.45 7.74 -23.00
CA ASP A 147 -6.46 8.73 -23.39
C ASP A 147 -6.24 10.08 -22.68
N ALA A 148 -5.90 10.04 -21.39
CA ALA A 148 -5.57 11.24 -20.62
C ALA A 148 -4.34 11.96 -21.17
N LEU A 149 -3.26 11.21 -21.45
CA LEU A 149 -2.04 11.75 -22.04
C LEU A 149 -2.31 12.39 -23.43
N LEU A 150 -3.04 11.71 -24.28
CA LEU A 150 -3.38 12.23 -25.61
C LEU A 150 -4.26 13.49 -25.53
N SER A 151 -5.17 13.55 -24.57
CA SER A 151 -6.01 14.72 -24.33
C SER A 151 -5.17 15.94 -23.91
N GLU A 152 -4.20 15.77 -23.03
CA GLU A 152 -3.31 16.87 -22.61
C GLU A 152 -2.45 17.38 -23.76
N ILE A 153 -1.88 16.48 -24.57
CA ILE A 153 -1.08 16.87 -25.75
C ILE A 153 -1.94 17.66 -26.74
N SER A 154 -3.17 17.19 -27.02
CA SER A 154 -4.07 17.86 -27.97
C SER A 154 -4.56 19.23 -27.48
N ASN A 155 -4.69 19.41 -26.17
CA ASN A 155 -5.08 20.69 -25.58
C ASN A 155 -3.97 21.75 -25.64
N ASP A 156 -2.71 21.36 -25.66
CA ASP A 156 -1.57 22.26 -25.72
C ASP A 156 -1.38 22.83 -27.14
N ASP A 157 -1.64 22.04 -28.18
CA ASP A 157 -1.63 22.48 -29.58
C ASP A 157 -2.71 23.53 -29.90
N SER A 158 -3.74 23.67 -29.09
CA SER A 158 -4.81 24.66 -29.26
C SER A 158 -4.49 26.04 -28.64
N LYS A 159 -3.35 26.17 -27.94
CA LYS A 159 -2.90 27.43 -27.29
C LYS A 159 -1.81 28.16 -28.05
N THR A 160 -1.39 27.64 -29.21
CA THR A 160 -0.46 28.31 -30.14
C THR A 160 -1.20 28.90 -31.32
#